data_4e62e800621a67646c3d8e8639f55d96
#
_entry.id   4e62e800621a67646c3d8e8639f55d96
#
_cell.length_a   1.000
_cell.length_b   1.000
_cell.length_c   1.000
_cell.angle_alpha   90.00
_cell.angle_beta   90.00
_cell.angle_gamma   90.00
#
_symmetry.space_group_name_H-M   'P 1'
#
loop_
_entity.id
_entity.type
_entity.pdbx_description
1 polymer ?
#
loop_
_entity_poly.entity_id
_entity_poly.type
_entity_poly.pdbx_seq_one_letter_code
_entity_poly.pdbx_strand_id
1 'polypeptide(L)'
;MKSIKAARSLRGRATNLRGDGVPKILLAEDDNDMRRFLVKALQNAGYTVASYDNGKSAYERMREEPFELLLTDIVMPEMDGIELARRATELDPDLKVMFITGFAAVALNADGETPSEAKVLSKPFHLRDLVSEVGKMLQAA
;
A
#
# COMPACT_ATOMS: atom_id res chain seq x y z
N MET A 1 15.56 -1.51 -18.82
CA MET A 1 15.14 -1.69 -17.44
C MET A 1 15.27 -0.42 -16.66
N LYS A 2 16.40 0.21 -16.72
CA LYS A 2 16.59 1.41 -15.95
C LYS A 2 15.66 2.54 -16.38
N SER A 3 15.40 2.63 -17.68
CA SER A 3 14.51 3.68 -18.17
C SER A 3 13.09 3.48 -17.66
N ILE A 4 12.67 2.22 -17.48
CA ILE A 4 11.35 1.95 -16.94
C ILE A 4 11.27 2.40 -15.49
N LYS A 5 12.30 2.13 -14.72
CA LYS A 5 12.33 2.56 -13.33
C LYS A 5 12.30 4.07 -13.23
N ALA A 6 13.07 4.74 -14.04
CA ALA A 6 13.10 6.20 -14.00
C ALA A 6 11.73 6.76 -14.33
N ALA A 7 11.06 6.18 -15.32
CA ALA A 7 9.73 6.65 -15.69
C ALA A 7 8.74 6.45 -14.57
N ARG A 8 8.83 5.33 -13.85
CA ARG A 8 7.94 5.12 -12.71
C ARG A 8 8.17 6.12 -11.61
N SER A 9 9.43 6.37 -11.31
CA SER A 9 9.75 7.29 -10.26
C SER A 9 9.22 8.68 -10.58
N LEU A 10 9.39 9.12 -11.80
CA LEU A 10 8.84 10.40 -12.23
C LEU A 10 7.33 10.41 -12.14
N ARG A 11 6.71 9.32 -12.52
CA ARG A 11 5.27 9.25 -12.48
C ARG A 11 4.75 9.28 -11.06
N GLY A 12 5.46 8.64 -10.14
CA GLY A 12 5.07 8.67 -8.73
C GLY A 12 5.07 10.07 -8.18
N ARG A 13 6.09 10.85 -8.54
CA ARG A 13 6.14 12.22 -8.08
C ARG A 13 5.16 13.11 -8.81
N ALA A 14 4.72 12.66 -9.95
CA ALA A 14 3.81 13.43 -10.76
C ALA A 14 2.37 13.00 -10.54
N THR A 15 2.04 12.58 -9.32
CA THR A 15 0.69 12.18 -8.97
C THR A 15 -0.33 13.20 -9.43
N ASN A 16 0.00 14.46 -9.23
CA ASN A 16 -0.91 15.54 -9.58
C ASN A 16 -1.16 15.64 -11.07
N LEU A 17 -0.29 15.04 -11.87
CA LEU A 17 -0.43 15.12 -13.30
C LEU A 17 -1.45 14.15 -13.87
N ARG A 18 -2.04 13.33 -13.02
CA ARG A 18 -3.13 12.47 -13.47
C ARG A 18 -4.41 13.23 -13.68
N GLY A 19 -4.39 14.51 -13.43
CA GLY A 19 -5.49 15.38 -13.76
C GLY A 19 -6.43 15.64 -12.61
N ASP A 20 -6.57 14.75 -11.68
CA ASP A 20 -7.48 14.93 -10.56
C ASP A 20 -6.78 15.19 -9.24
N GLY A 21 -5.49 14.94 -9.17
CA GLY A 21 -4.74 15.15 -7.94
C GLY A 21 -5.10 14.21 -6.81
N VAL A 22 -5.90 13.18 -7.09
CA VAL A 22 -6.37 12.25 -6.07
C VAL A 22 -5.37 11.11 -5.93
N PRO A 23 -4.85 10.89 -4.72
CA PRO A 23 -3.94 9.77 -4.54
C PRO A 23 -4.63 8.44 -4.76
N LYS A 24 -3.87 7.51 -5.30
CA LYS A 24 -4.37 6.20 -5.64
C LYS A 24 -3.73 5.17 -4.72
N ILE A 25 -4.57 4.39 -4.08
CA ILE A 25 -4.17 3.43 -3.06
C ILE A 25 -4.46 2.03 -3.55
N LEU A 26 -3.49 1.14 -3.43
CA LEU A 26 -3.74 -0.28 -3.65
C LEU A 26 -3.86 -0.95 -2.30
N LEU A 27 -4.98 -1.66 -2.09
CA LEU A 27 -5.26 -2.35 -0.85
C LEU A 27 -5.23 -3.85 -1.09
N ALA A 28 -4.47 -4.56 -0.28
CA ALA A 28 -4.44 -6.02 -0.30
C ALA A 28 -4.86 -6.54 1.07
N GLU A 29 -5.99 -7.22 1.12
CA GLU A 29 -6.57 -7.72 2.37
C GLU A 29 -7.46 -8.91 2.05
N ASP A 30 -7.16 -10.08 2.63
CA ASP A 30 -7.91 -11.29 2.31
C ASP A 30 -9.22 -11.43 3.09
N ASP A 31 -9.39 -10.70 4.17
CA ASP A 31 -10.66 -10.70 4.90
C ASP A 31 -11.65 -9.83 4.15
N ASN A 32 -12.74 -10.43 3.68
CA ASN A 32 -13.70 -9.72 2.83
C ASN A 32 -14.36 -8.55 3.54
N ASP A 33 -14.73 -8.73 4.80
CA ASP A 33 -15.40 -7.67 5.53
C ASP A 33 -14.45 -6.52 5.82
N MET A 34 -13.24 -6.84 6.26
CA MET A 34 -12.24 -5.81 6.52
C MET A 34 -11.93 -5.06 5.25
N ARG A 35 -11.76 -5.77 4.14
CA ARG A 35 -11.45 -5.12 2.86
C ARG A 35 -12.54 -4.12 2.48
N ARG A 36 -13.81 -4.53 2.63
CA ARG A 36 -14.92 -3.63 2.30
C ARG A 36 -14.93 -2.39 3.19
N PHE A 37 -14.71 -2.58 4.48
CA PHE A 37 -14.68 -1.45 5.39
C PHE A 37 -13.54 -0.50 5.07
N LEU A 38 -12.37 -1.05 4.75
CA LEU A 38 -11.21 -0.22 4.43
C LEU A 38 -11.43 0.56 3.13
N VAL A 39 -11.96 -0.11 2.11
CA VAL A 39 -12.23 0.55 0.85
C VAL A 39 -13.18 1.73 1.08
N LYS A 40 -14.26 1.48 1.80
CA LYS A 40 -15.24 2.53 2.01
C LYS A 40 -14.67 3.70 2.80
N ALA A 41 -13.90 3.41 3.85
CA ALA A 41 -13.33 4.47 4.66
C ALA A 41 -12.36 5.33 3.84
N LEU A 42 -11.55 4.68 3.01
CA LEU A 42 -10.58 5.41 2.20
C LEU A 42 -11.26 6.19 1.08
N GLN A 43 -12.28 5.62 0.46
CA GLN A 43 -13.03 6.34 -0.57
C GLN A 43 -13.75 7.54 0.02
N ASN A 44 -14.32 7.38 1.21
CA ASN A 44 -14.98 8.49 1.89
C ASN A 44 -14.01 9.61 2.23
N ALA A 45 -12.74 9.26 2.41
CA ALA A 45 -11.72 10.27 2.68
C ALA A 45 -11.19 10.92 1.41
N GLY A 46 -11.67 10.51 0.24
CA GLY A 46 -11.32 11.16 -1.01
C GLY A 46 -10.30 10.44 -1.85
N TYR A 47 -9.91 9.23 -1.50
CA TYR A 47 -8.89 8.50 -2.25
C TYR A 47 -9.51 7.57 -3.27
N THR A 48 -8.75 7.28 -4.32
CA THR A 48 -9.09 6.23 -5.27
C THR A 48 -8.46 4.93 -4.79
N VAL A 49 -9.25 3.85 -4.74
CA VAL A 49 -8.78 2.60 -4.15
C VAL A 49 -9.02 1.45 -5.11
N ALA A 50 -7.99 0.66 -5.35
CA ALA A 50 -8.12 -0.64 -6.00
C ALA A 50 -7.80 -1.70 -4.95
N SER A 51 -8.65 -2.72 -4.83
CA SER A 51 -8.49 -3.68 -3.75
C SER A 51 -8.45 -5.11 -4.27
N TYR A 52 -7.69 -5.94 -3.57
CA TYR A 52 -7.48 -7.33 -3.92
C TYR A 52 -7.45 -8.17 -2.66
N ASP A 53 -7.75 -9.46 -2.79
CA ASP A 53 -7.79 -10.36 -1.65
C ASP A 53 -6.54 -11.21 -1.52
N ASN A 54 -5.53 -10.96 -2.36
CA ASN A 54 -4.28 -11.70 -2.27
C ASN A 54 -3.16 -10.87 -2.87
N GLY A 55 -1.93 -11.23 -2.49
CA GLY A 55 -0.78 -10.45 -2.90
C GLY A 55 -0.42 -10.60 -4.37
N LYS A 56 -0.68 -11.76 -4.96
CA LYS A 56 -0.32 -11.97 -6.35
C LYS A 56 -1.12 -11.06 -7.26
N SER A 57 -2.44 -11.02 -7.09
CA SER A 57 -3.29 -10.17 -7.92
C SER A 57 -2.98 -8.70 -7.69
N ALA A 58 -2.70 -8.33 -6.44
CA ALA A 58 -2.32 -6.96 -6.14
C ALA A 58 -1.03 -6.58 -6.88
N TYR A 59 -0.04 -7.46 -6.86
CA TYR A 59 1.22 -7.18 -7.53
C TYR A 59 1.02 -7.03 -9.04
N GLU A 60 0.22 -7.90 -9.62
CA GLU A 60 -0.04 -7.82 -11.06
C GLU A 60 -0.68 -6.49 -11.43
N ARG A 61 -1.57 -5.98 -10.57
CA ARG A 61 -2.16 -4.67 -10.83
C ARG A 61 -1.14 -3.56 -10.73
N MET A 62 -0.21 -3.66 -9.79
CA MET A 62 0.82 -2.64 -9.63
C MET A 62 1.78 -2.60 -10.81
N ARG A 63 1.90 -3.71 -11.51
CA ARG A 63 2.70 -3.71 -12.74
C ARG A 63 2.02 -2.96 -13.88
N GLU A 64 0.71 -2.78 -13.78
CA GLU A 64 -0.06 -2.15 -14.85
C GLU A 64 -0.19 -0.65 -14.71
N GLU A 65 -0.19 -0.15 -13.49
CA GLU A 65 -0.35 1.27 -13.26
C GLU A 65 0.27 1.68 -11.93
N PRO A 66 0.63 2.95 -11.80
CA PRO A 66 1.26 3.42 -10.57
C PRO A 66 0.26 3.69 -9.46
N PHE A 67 0.74 3.53 -8.23
CA PHE A 67 -0.02 3.85 -7.03
C PHE A 67 0.86 4.68 -6.12
N GLU A 68 0.24 5.50 -5.27
CA GLU A 68 0.98 6.30 -4.30
C GLU A 68 1.21 5.56 -3.00
N LEU A 69 0.31 4.64 -2.66
CA LEU A 69 0.41 3.91 -1.40
C LEU A 69 -0.02 2.46 -1.60
N LEU A 70 0.72 1.56 -1.02
CA LEU A 70 0.32 0.17 -0.86
C LEU A 70 -0.07 -0.04 0.60
N LEU A 71 -1.32 -0.43 0.82
CA LEU A 71 -1.84 -0.77 2.15
C LEU A 71 -2.13 -2.26 2.13
N THR A 72 -1.40 -3.05 2.92
CA THR A 72 -1.52 -4.49 2.82
C THR A 72 -1.49 -5.18 4.16
N ASP A 73 -2.32 -6.21 4.29
CA ASP A 73 -2.17 -7.16 5.38
C ASP A 73 -0.87 -7.95 5.13
N ILE A 74 -0.37 -8.57 6.16
CA ILE A 74 0.86 -9.35 6.05
C ILE A 74 0.55 -10.78 5.67
N VAL A 75 -0.40 -11.41 6.34
CA VAL A 75 -0.72 -12.82 6.09
C VAL A 75 -1.83 -12.90 5.07
N MET A 76 -1.49 -13.37 3.88
CA MET A 76 -2.42 -13.52 2.79
C MET A 76 -2.02 -14.72 1.95
N PRO A 77 -2.98 -15.33 1.25
CA PRO A 77 -2.64 -16.46 0.36
C PRO A 77 -1.83 -15.97 -0.83
N GLU A 78 -1.08 -16.90 -1.40
CA GLU A 78 -0.31 -16.79 -2.64
C GLU A 78 0.93 -15.93 -2.51
N MET A 79 0.83 -14.72 -2.00
CA MET A 79 1.97 -13.86 -1.77
C MET A 79 1.64 -13.02 -0.54
N ASP A 80 2.43 -13.14 0.51
CA ASP A 80 2.16 -12.38 1.72
C ASP A 80 2.50 -10.90 1.52
N GLY A 81 2.10 -10.08 2.50
CA GLY A 81 2.25 -8.65 2.37
C GLY A 81 3.69 -8.16 2.36
N ILE A 82 4.59 -8.87 3.03
CA ILE A 82 6.00 -8.48 3.06
C ILE A 82 6.63 -8.70 1.69
N GLU A 83 6.36 -9.86 1.11
CA GLU A 83 6.83 -10.15 -0.25
C GLU A 83 6.25 -9.16 -1.24
N LEU A 84 4.95 -8.90 -1.12
CA LEU A 84 4.29 -7.93 -1.99
C LEU A 84 4.94 -6.57 -1.89
N ALA A 85 5.19 -6.08 -0.67
CA ALA A 85 5.79 -4.77 -0.49
C ALA A 85 7.20 -4.72 -1.06
N ARG A 86 7.95 -5.79 -0.87
CA ARG A 86 9.31 -5.84 -1.40
C ARG A 86 9.32 -5.75 -2.91
N ARG A 87 8.47 -6.54 -3.56
CA ARG A 87 8.39 -6.52 -5.01
C ARG A 87 7.84 -5.20 -5.54
N ALA A 88 6.86 -4.65 -4.84
CA ALA A 88 6.25 -3.39 -5.26
C ALA A 88 7.24 -2.23 -5.18
N THR A 89 8.06 -2.19 -4.14
CA THR A 89 9.04 -1.12 -4.01
C THR A 89 10.20 -1.29 -4.98
N GLU A 90 10.43 -2.50 -5.46
CA GLU A 90 11.37 -2.69 -6.55
C GLU A 90 10.84 -2.12 -7.86
N LEU A 91 9.52 -2.24 -8.07
CA LEU A 91 8.90 -1.63 -9.24
C LEU A 91 8.91 -0.11 -9.14
N ASP A 92 8.62 0.42 -7.95
CA ASP A 92 8.47 1.85 -7.76
C ASP A 92 9.07 2.24 -6.41
N PRO A 93 10.32 2.71 -6.42
CA PRO A 93 10.98 3.09 -5.16
C PRO A 93 10.30 4.23 -4.42
N ASP A 94 9.45 5.00 -5.09
CA ASP A 94 8.74 6.10 -4.43
C ASP A 94 7.45 5.65 -3.76
N LEU A 95 7.07 4.40 -3.92
CA LEU A 95 5.84 3.89 -3.34
C LEU A 95 5.93 3.90 -1.81
N LYS A 96 4.88 4.39 -1.19
CA LYS A 96 4.76 4.35 0.27
C LYS A 96 4.04 3.06 0.65
N VAL A 97 4.43 2.49 1.80
CA VAL A 97 3.90 1.20 2.23
C VAL A 97 3.40 1.30 3.65
N MET A 98 2.19 0.79 3.88
CA MET A 98 1.64 0.63 5.22
C MET A 98 1.19 -0.82 5.37
N PHE A 99 1.66 -1.46 6.43
CA PHE A 99 1.21 -2.80 6.79
C PHE A 99 0.11 -2.73 7.82
N ILE A 100 -0.89 -3.59 7.68
CA ILE A 100 -1.88 -3.82 8.72
C ILE A 100 -1.74 -5.28 9.14
N THR A 101 -1.71 -5.53 10.43
CA THR A 101 -1.43 -6.88 10.89
C THR A 101 -1.99 -7.14 12.27
N GLY A 102 -2.39 -8.40 12.49
CA GLY A 102 -2.73 -8.86 13.82
C GLY A 102 -1.55 -9.40 14.60
N PHE A 103 -0.39 -9.43 13.99
CA PHE A 103 0.82 -9.94 14.65
C PHE A 103 1.62 -8.80 15.26
N ALA A 104 2.45 -9.14 16.22
CA ALA A 104 3.29 -8.15 16.83
C ALA A 104 4.24 -7.56 15.79
N ALA A 105 4.45 -6.26 15.85
CA ALA A 105 5.33 -5.58 14.93
C ALA A 105 6.76 -6.10 15.03
N VAL A 106 7.14 -6.69 16.15
CA VAL A 106 8.48 -7.22 16.33
C VAL A 106 8.78 -8.30 15.29
N ALA A 107 7.78 -9.04 14.85
CA ALA A 107 8.00 -10.07 13.85
C ALA A 107 8.42 -9.48 12.50
N LEU A 108 8.02 -8.25 12.23
CA LEU A 108 8.35 -7.59 10.98
C LEU A 108 9.80 -7.11 10.96
N ASN A 109 10.31 -6.76 12.11
CA ASN A 109 11.66 -6.20 12.18
C ASN A 109 12.73 -7.27 12.38
N ALA A 110 12.32 -8.49 12.68
CA ALA A 110 13.27 -9.53 13.09
C ALA A 110 14.26 -9.88 11.99
N ASP A 111 13.82 -9.91 10.75
CA ASP A 111 14.69 -10.33 9.66
C ASP A 111 15.00 -9.21 8.68
N GLY A 112 14.56 -8.00 8.96
CA GLY A 112 14.91 -6.85 8.15
C GLY A 112 14.35 -6.86 6.76
N GLU A 113 13.26 -7.58 6.52
CA GLU A 113 12.69 -7.69 5.19
C GLU A 113 11.72 -6.57 4.84
N THR A 114 11.31 -5.78 5.81
CA THR A 114 10.36 -4.70 5.53
C THR A 114 11.10 -3.48 5.00
N PRO A 115 10.47 -2.72 4.12
CA PRO A 115 11.06 -1.44 3.70
C PRO A 115 11.27 -0.53 4.91
N SER A 116 12.36 0.22 4.88
CA SER A 116 12.77 0.99 6.06
C SER A 116 11.79 2.08 6.43
N GLU A 117 11.00 2.54 5.47
CA GLU A 117 10.07 3.63 5.71
C GLU A 117 8.62 3.15 5.84
N ALA A 118 8.41 1.85 5.90
CA ALA A 118 7.06 1.32 6.01
C ALA A 118 6.48 1.65 7.38
N LYS A 119 5.19 1.92 7.37
CA LYS A 119 4.41 2.12 8.57
C LYS A 119 3.68 0.83 8.91
N VAL A 120 3.53 0.54 10.20
CA VAL A 120 2.80 -0.65 10.65
C VAL A 120 1.66 -0.20 11.54
N LEU A 121 0.48 -0.70 11.25
CA LEU A 121 -0.70 -0.46 12.06
C LEU A 121 -1.24 -1.79 12.54
N SER A 122 -1.31 -1.98 13.86
CA SER A 122 -1.71 -3.25 14.45
C SER A 122 -3.22 -3.35 14.59
N LYS A 123 -3.75 -4.52 14.28
CA LYS A 123 -5.16 -4.82 14.53
C LYS A 123 -5.34 -5.16 16.01
N PRO A 124 -6.45 -4.79 16.61
CA PRO A 124 -7.54 -4.00 16.06
C PRO A 124 -7.21 -2.52 16.08
N PHE A 125 -7.77 -1.78 15.13
CA PHE A 125 -7.59 -0.33 15.04
C PHE A 125 -8.93 0.29 14.66
N HIS A 126 -9.03 1.59 14.88
CA HIS A 126 -10.20 2.34 14.40
C HIS A 126 -9.95 2.77 12.98
N LEU A 127 -10.99 2.72 12.15
CA LEU A 127 -10.85 3.15 10.76
C LEU A 127 -10.42 4.60 10.67
N ARG A 128 -10.88 5.43 11.61
CA ARG A 128 -10.48 6.83 11.64
C ARG A 128 -8.97 6.97 11.83
N ASP A 129 -8.39 6.14 12.67
CA ASP A 129 -6.95 6.18 12.89
C ASP A 129 -6.19 5.74 11.65
N LEU A 130 -6.69 4.71 10.96
CA LEU A 130 -6.07 4.27 9.74
C LEU A 130 -6.09 5.40 8.71
N VAL A 131 -7.24 6.03 8.51
CA VAL A 131 -7.35 7.11 7.54
C VAL A 131 -6.41 8.25 7.89
N SER A 132 -6.29 8.57 9.18
CA SER A 132 -5.38 9.62 9.62
C SER A 132 -3.94 9.28 9.28
N GLU A 133 -3.52 8.03 9.54
CA GLU A 133 -2.15 7.63 9.25
C GLU A 133 -1.87 7.60 7.74
N VAL A 134 -2.85 7.17 6.96
CA VAL A 134 -2.72 7.19 5.50
C VAL A 134 -2.51 8.63 5.03
N GLY A 135 -3.31 9.55 5.56
CA GLY A 135 -3.17 10.95 5.19
C GLY A 135 -1.80 11.51 5.51
N LYS A 136 -1.26 11.15 6.67
CA LYS A 136 0.07 11.61 7.05
C LYS A 136 1.13 11.07 6.10
N MET A 137 1.02 9.81 5.72
CA MET A 137 1.99 9.21 4.82
C MET A 137 1.94 9.85 3.44
N LEU A 138 0.75 10.12 2.94
CA LEU A 138 0.60 10.69 1.61
C LEU A 138 1.00 12.15 1.55
N GLN A 139 0.99 12.86 2.67
CA GLN A 139 1.45 14.24 2.72
C GLN A 139 2.94 14.37 2.93
N ALA A 140 3.60 13.29 3.34
CA ALA A 140 5.03 13.33 3.57
C ALA A 140 5.76 13.53 2.25
N ALA A 141 6.73 14.43 2.26
CA ALA A 141 7.50 14.76 1.04
C ALA A 141 8.48 13.66 0.68
#